data_95e39be5fdfb401655690287de173923
#
_entry.id   95e39be5fdfb401655690287de173923
#
_cell.length_a   1.000
_cell.length_b   1.000
_cell.length_c   1.000
_cell.angle_alpha   90.00
_cell.angle_beta   90.00
_cell.angle_gamma   90.00
#
_symmetry.space_group_name_H-M   'P 1'
#
loop_
_entity.id
_entity.type
_entity.pdbx_description
1 polymer ?
#
loop_
_entity_poly.entity_id
_entity_poly.type
_entity_poly.pdbx_seq_one_letter_code
_entity_poly.pdbx_strand_id
1 'polypeptide(L)'
;SKPILQSEEATAAQKRGTQQTLVGVLEALLRLVHPLMPFITEEIWQQVAPRAGIAGETIMTQPYPQASGEVDDDAIADMEWVKGFVLGIRQIRGEMDISPGKALPVLLQHASPLDRERVERHARLIQRVGRVESVELLADSDEPPAAATALLGELRLLVPMKGIIDVDAERARLDKQKQKVAGDLAKTVAKLANENFVNNAPAAVVTQEREREAEFGKVLAQLDEQIEKLAELS
;
A
#
# COMPACT_ATOMS: atom_id res chain seq x y z
N SER A 1 -15.40 -5.74 -0.97
CA SER A 1 -16.17 -6.92 -0.52
C SER A 1 -15.70 -7.47 0.83
N LYS A 2 -14.37 -7.73 1.05
CA LYS A 2 -13.89 -8.24 2.35
C LYS A 2 -14.33 -7.41 3.57
N PRO A 3 -14.32 -6.06 3.56
CA PRO A 3 -14.79 -5.27 4.69
C PRO A 3 -16.23 -5.57 5.11
N ILE A 4 -17.12 -5.84 4.15
CA ILE A 4 -18.52 -6.16 4.43
C ILE A 4 -18.68 -7.62 4.88
N LEU A 5 -18.06 -8.57 4.18
CA LEU A 5 -18.21 -9.99 4.47
C LEU A 5 -17.65 -10.39 5.84
N GLN A 6 -16.61 -9.74 6.30
CA GLN A 6 -15.94 -10.00 7.57
C GLN A 6 -16.39 -9.07 8.72
N SER A 7 -17.32 -8.14 8.44
CA SER A 7 -17.84 -7.23 9.48
C SER A 7 -18.91 -7.96 10.32
N GLU A 8 -18.81 -7.82 11.64
CA GLU A 8 -19.86 -8.29 12.56
C GLU A 8 -21.10 -7.38 12.51
N GLU A 9 -20.92 -6.11 12.14
CA GLU A 9 -21.97 -5.11 12.05
C GLU A 9 -22.74 -5.14 10.71
N ALA A 10 -22.21 -5.81 9.69
CA ALA A 10 -22.88 -5.90 8.40
C ALA A 10 -24.12 -6.80 8.48
N THR A 11 -25.23 -6.28 7.99
CA THR A 11 -26.51 -7.04 7.96
C THR A 11 -26.41 -8.26 7.07
N ALA A 12 -27.26 -9.27 7.31
CA ALA A 12 -27.36 -10.46 6.48
C ALA A 12 -27.69 -10.12 5.01
N ALA A 13 -28.48 -9.04 4.79
CA ALA A 13 -28.81 -8.57 3.45
C ALA A 13 -27.58 -7.99 2.74
N GLN A 14 -26.77 -7.17 3.40
CA GLN A 14 -25.53 -6.61 2.86
C GLN A 14 -24.53 -7.72 2.52
N LYS A 15 -24.37 -8.71 3.39
CA LYS A 15 -23.49 -9.87 3.15
C LYS A 15 -23.97 -10.67 1.94
N ARG A 16 -25.27 -10.98 1.86
CA ARG A 16 -25.85 -11.70 0.71
C ARG A 16 -25.68 -10.93 -0.60
N GLY A 17 -26.02 -9.64 -0.63
CA GLY A 17 -25.83 -8.80 -1.82
C GLY A 17 -24.38 -8.79 -2.29
N THR A 18 -23.42 -8.60 -1.35
CA THR A 18 -22.00 -8.65 -1.66
C THR A 18 -21.56 -10.03 -2.20
N GLN A 19 -22.05 -11.12 -1.62
CA GLN A 19 -21.77 -12.48 -2.10
C GLN A 19 -22.33 -12.70 -3.50
N GLN A 20 -23.57 -12.29 -3.75
CA GLN A 20 -24.21 -12.39 -5.05
C GLN A 20 -23.43 -11.63 -6.14
N THR A 21 -23.04 -10.39 -5.84
CA THR A 21 -22.23 -9.60 -6.76
C THR A 21 -20.89 -10.28 -7.05
N LEU A 22 -20.19 -10.77 -6.03
CA LEU A 22 -18.90 -11.45 -6.22
C LEU A 22 -19.02 -12.71 -7.05
N VAL A 23 -20.06 -13.55 -6.79
CA VAL A 23 -20.30 -14.79 -7.52
C VAL A 23 -20.67 -14.50 -8.97
N GLY A 24 -21.57 -13.52 -9.21
CA GLY A 24 -21.97 -13.13 -10.56
C GLY A 24 -20.81 -12.55 -11.38
N VAL A 25 -20.00 -11.67 -10.78
CA VAL A 25 -18.80 -11.11 -11.45
C VAL A 25 -17.79 -12.22 -11.74
N LEU A 26 -17.53 -13.12 -10.79
CA LEU A 26 -16.59 -14.22 -11.00
C LEU A 26 -17.07 -15.14 -12.13
N GLU A 27 -18.36 -15.49 -12.17
CA GLU A 27 -18.93 -16.34 -13.20
C GLU A 27 -18.77 -15.71 -14.60
N ALA A 28 -19.11 -14.43 -14.73
CA ALA A 28 -18.94 -13.70 -15.98
C ALA A 28 -17.48 -13.62 -16.42
N LEU A 29 -16.56 -13.39 -15.48
CA LEU A 29 -15.11 -13.39 -15.76
C LEU A 29 -14.62 -14.77 -16.21
N LEU A 30 -15.10 -15.84 -15.64
CA LEU A 30 -14.72 -17.20 -16.05
C LEU A 30 -15.11 -17.44 -17.51
N ARG A 31 -16.35 -17.08 -17.92
CA ARG A 31 -16.77 -17.17 -19.33
C ARG A 31 -15.95 -16.27 -20.25
N LEU A 32 -15.60 -15.08 -19.78
CA LEU A 32 -14.81 -14.10 -20.56
C LEU A 32 -13.39 -14.61 -20.84
N VAL A 33 -12.77 -15.27 -19.87
CA VAL A 33 -11.37 -15.74 -19.92
C VAL A 33 -11.28 -17.18 -20.47
N HIS A 34 -12.39 -17.91 -20.54
CA HIS A 34 -12.42 -19.30 -20.95
C HIS A 34 -11.70 -19.60 -22.28
N PRO A 35 -11.83 -18.78 -23.35
CA PRO A 35 -11.11 -19.00 -24.59
C PRO A 35 -9.58 -19.00 -24.46
N LEU A 36 -9.03 -18.35 -23.42
CA LEU A 36 -7.60 -18.24 -23.15
C LEU A 36 -7.11 -19.33 -22.18
N MET A 37 -7.94 -19.71 -21.23
CA MET A 37 -7.59 -20.65 -20.15
C MET A 37 -8.72 -21.68 -19.92
N PRO A 38 -8.97 -22.59 -20.88
CA PRO A 38 -10.17 -23.43 -20.90
C PRO A 38 -10.27 -24.39 -19.70
N PHE A 39 -9.18 -25.02 -19.28
CA PHE A 39 -9.21 -26.05 -18.26
C PHE A 39 -9.49 -25.51 -16.86
N ILE A 40 -8.75 -24.49 -16.43
CA ILE A 40 -8.91 -23.92 -15.09
C ILE A 40 -10.24 -23.18 -14.94
N THR A 41 -10.72 -22.52 -15.99
CA THR A 41 -12.00 -21.81 -15.95
C THR A 41 -13.18 -22.78 -15.93
N GLU A 42 -13.12 -23.92 -16.62
CA GLU A 42 -14.12 -24.99 -16.52
C GLU A 42 -14.20 -25.53 -15.09
N GLU A 43 -13.04 -25.91 -14.51
CA GLU A 43 -12.98 -26.48 -13.17
C GLU A 43 -13.58 -25.53 -12.12
N ILE A 44 -13.21 -24.24 -12.18
CA ILE A 44 -13.76 -23.24 -11.25
C ILE A 44 -15.25 -23.00 -11.53
N TRP A 45 -15.63 -22.92 -12.80
CA TRP A 45 -17.01 -22.65 -13.20
C TRP A 45 -17.98 -23.71 -12.70
N GLN A 46 -17.63 -24.98 -12.74
CA GLN A 46 -18.43 -26.08 -12.19
C GLN A 46 -18.80 -25.87 -10.70
N GLN A 47 -17.93 -25.19 -9.94
CA GLN A 47 -18.18 -24.86 -8.53
C GLN A 47 -18.95 -23.55 -8.35
N VAL A 48 -18.81 -22.61 -9.28
CA VAL A 48 -19.35 -21.24 -9.18
C VAL A 48 -20.75 -21.14 -9.76
N ALA A 49 -21.00 -21.76 -10.91
CA ALA A 49 -22.27 -21.68 -11.65
C ALA A 49 -23.51 -22.04 -10.82
N PRO A 50 -23.51 -23.11 -10.04
CA PRO A 50 -24.65 -23.42 -9.20
C PRO A 50 -24.96 -22.37 -8.14
N ARG A 51 -23.91 -21.72 -7.63
CA ARG A 51 -24.01 -20.60 -6.65
C ARG A 51 -24.49 -19.32 -7.29
N ALA A 52 -24.21 -19.13 -8.58
CA ALA A 52 -24.71 -18.03 -9.39
C ALA A 52 -26.16 -18.28 -9.88
N GLY A 53 -26.73 -19.47 -9.65
CA GLY A 53 -28.02 -19.85 -10.17
C GLY A 53 -28.01 -20.18 -11.66
N ILE A 54 -26.85 -20.49 -12.23
CA ILE A 54 -26.66 -20.79 -13.65
C ILE A 54 -26.63 -22.32 -13.81
N ALA A 55 -27.47 -22.82 -14.69
CA ALA A 55 -27.52 -24.22 -15.06
C ALA A 55 -26.75 -24.49 -16.35
N GLY A 56 -26.10 -25.65 -16.44
CA GLY A 56 -25.38 -26.11 -17.62
C GLY A 56 -24.38 -27.18 -17.28
N GLU A 57 -24.03 -28.01 -18.27
CA GLU A 57 -23.05 -29.09 -18.09
C GLU A 57 -21.61 -28.62 -18.18
N THR A 58 -21.39 -27.56 -18.97
CA THR A 58 -20.03 -27.00 -19.21
C THR A 58 -20.12 -25.52 -19.54
N ILE A 59 -19.07 -24.77 -19.17
CA ILE A 59 -18.90 -23.37 -19.51
C ILE A 59 -18.82 -23.15 -21.03
N MET A 60 -18.34 -24.13 -21.79
CA MET A 60 -18.18 -24.06 -23.25
C MET A 60 -19.48 -23.77 -23.99
N THR A 61 -20.61 -24.22 -23.46
CA THR A 61 -21.93 -24.02 -24.07
C THR A 61 -22.66 -22.78 -23.56
N GLN A 62 -22.06 -22.08 -22.62
CA GLN A 62 -22.64 -20.85 -22.08
C GLN A 62 -22.45 -19.68 -23.03
N PRO A 63 -23.41 -18.74 -23.13
CA PRO A 63 -23.28 -17.56 -23.98
C PRO A 63 -22.09 -16.70 -23.52
N TYR A 64 -21.32 -16.20 -24.49
CA TYR A 64 -20.24 -15.27 -24.18
C TYR A 64 -20.81 -13.99 -23.55
N PRO A 65 -20.16 -13.45 -22.47
CA PRO A 65 -20.69 -12.29 -21.78
C PRO A 65 -20.86 -11.09 -22.71
N GLN A 66 -22.00 -10.43 -22.61
CA GLN A 66 -22.32 -9.20 -23.33
C GLN A 66 -22.33 -8.05 -22.34
N ALA A 67 -21.85 -6.87 -22.76
CA ALA A 67 -21.96 -5.67 -21.97
C ALA A 67 -23.44 -5.29 -21.81
N SER A 68 -23.88 -5.03 -20.57
CA SER A 68 -25.26 -4.57 -20.32
C SER A 68 -25.53 -3.16 -20.85
N GLY A 69 -24.47 -2.38 -21.06
CA GLY A 69 -24.55 -0.95 -21.37
C GLY A 69 -24.89 -0.07 -20.18
N GLU A 70 -25.14 -0.67 -19.02
CA GLU A 70 -25.34 0.07 -17.76
C GLU A 70 -24.01 0.46 -17.17
N VAL A 71 -23.81 1.76 -16.99
CA VAL A 71 -22.60 2.34 -16.35
C VAL A 71 -23.09 3.23 -15.22
N ASP A 72 -22.58 3.00 -14.04
CA ASP A 72 -22.80 3.84 -12.87
C ASP A 72 -21.58 4.76 -12.69
N ASP A 73 -21.65 5.92 -13.36
CA ASP A 73 -20.55 6.89 -13.36
C ASP A 73 -20.26 7.42 -11.95
N ASP A 74 -21.28 7.57 -11.10
CA ASP A 74 -21.12 8.03 -9.72
C ASP A 74 -20.36 6.98 -8.89
N ALA A 75 -20.72 5.70 -9.02
CA ALA A 75 -20.00 4.63 -8.33
C ALA A 75 -18.56 4.49 -8.83
N ILE A 76 -18.31 4.70 -10.12
CA ILE A 76 -16.96 4.72 -10.69
C ILE A 76 -16.16 5.89 -10.10
N ALA A 77 -16.71 7.10 -10.10
CA ALA A 77 -16.07 8.28 -9.56
C ALA A 77 -15.77 8.14 -8.06
N ASP A 78 -16.70 7.56 -7.29
CA ASP A 78 -16.50 7.28 -5.86
C ASP A 78 -15.35 6.27 -5.64
N MET A 79 -15.31 5.20 -6.44
CA MET A 79 -14.23 4.20 -6.30
C MET A 79 -12.87 4.73 -6.75
N GLU A 80 -12.80 5.55 -7.79
CA GLU A 80 -11.55 6.22 -8.18
C GLU A 80 -11.07 7.19 -7.08
N TRP A 81 -11.98 7.91 -6.46
CA TRP A 81 -11.66 8.76 -5.32
C TRP A 81 -11.13 7.95 -4.13
N VAL A 82 -11.78 6.83 -3.76
CA VAL A 82 -11.30 5.93 -2.69
C VAL A 82 -9.92 5.35 -3.01
N LYS A 83 -9.69 4.96 -4.27
CA LYS A 83 -8.36 4.50 -4.72
C LYS A 83 -7.31 5.59 -4.55
N GLY A 84 -7.61 6.81 -5.00
CA GLY A 84 -6.72 7.97 -4.85
C GLY A 84 -6.40 8.25 -3.39
N PHE A 85 -7.40 8.24 -2.51
CA PHE A 85 -7.22 8.40 -1.07
C PHE A 85 -6.27 7.35 -0.49
N VAL A 86 -6.55 6.07 -0.76
CA VAL A 86 -5.72 4.96 -0.26
C VAL A 86 -4.30 5.01 -0.83
N LEU A 87 -4.13 5.40 -2.09
CA LEU A 87 -2.81 5.58 -2.72
C LEU A 87 -2.03 6.72 -2.06
N GLY A 88 -2.67 7.86 -1.76
CA GLY A 88 -2.05 8.97 -1.05
C GLY A 88 -1.53 8.55 0.34
N ILE A 89 -2.33 7.79 1.10
CA ILE A 89 -1.89 7.25 2.40
C ILE A 89 -0.72 6.26 2.24
N ARG A 90 -0.73 5.41 1.21
CA ARG A 90 0.36 4.48 0.93
C ARG A 90 1.65 5.20 0.51
N GLN A 91 1.53 6.27 -0.25
CA GLN A 91 2.66 7.12 -0.63
C GLN A 91 3.32 7.73 0.62
N ILE A 92 2.53 8.36 1.50
CA ILE A 92 3.02 8.89 2.78
C ILE A 92 3.73 7.80 3.59
N ARG A 93 3.15 6.59 3.67
CA ARG A 93 3.78 5.47 4.38
C ARG A 93 5.14 5.10 3.79
N GLY A 94 5.24 5.07 2.46
CA GLY A 94 6.49 4.75 1.77
C GLY A 94 7.56 5.83 1.98
N GLU A 95 7.19 7.11 1.88
CA GLU A 95 8.10 8.25 2.07
C GLU A 95 8.61 8.36 3.52
N MET A 96 7.76 8.00 4.49
CA MET A 96 8.06 8.13 5.92
C MET A 96 8.46 6.79 6.56
N ASP A 97 8.66 5.73 5.78
CA ASP A 97 8.99 4.37 6.24
C ASP A 97 8.06 3.84 7.34
N ILE A 98 6.77 4.19 7.27
CA ILE A 98 5.77 3.77 8.27
C ILE A 98 5.30 2.35 7.97
N SER A 99 5.36 1.48 8.98
CA SER A 99 4.90 0.09 8.87
C SER A 99 3.47 -0.01 8.28
N PRO A 100 3.24 -0.89 7.29
CA PRO A 100 1.91 -1.09 6.69
C PRO A 100 0.82 -1.53 7.69
N GLY A 101 1.23 -2.11 8.83
CA GLY A 101 0.31 -2.57 9.87
C GLY A 101 -0.16 -1.48 10.84
N LYS A 102 0.56 -0.35 10.94
CA LYS A 102 0.23 0.74 11.87
C LYS A 102 -1.00 1.50 11.37
N ALA A 103 -2.02 1.68 12.20
CA ALA A 103 -3.15 2.54 11.90
C ALA A 103 -2.70 4.02 11.99
N LEU A 104 -3.19 4.88 11.10
CA LEU A 104 -2.81 6.28 11.03
C LEU A 104 -4.03 7.19 11.19
N PRO A 105 -3.96 8.22 12.04
CA PRO A 105 -4.90 9.33 11.99
C PRO A 105 -4.65 10.15 10.72
N VAL A 106 -5.71 10.62 10.09
CA VAL A 106 -5.67 11.42 8.87
C VAL A 106 -6.49 12.68 9.08
N LEU A 107 -5.89 13.83 8.82
CA LEU A 107 -6.60 15.10 8.77
C LEU A 107 -6.84 15.46 7.30
N LEU A 108 -8.02 16.01 7.02
CA LEU A 108 -8.41 16.46 5.69
C LEU A 108 -8.54 17.98 5.69
N GLN A 109 -7.84 18.65 4.80
CA GLN A 109 -7.93 20.09 4.58
C GLN A 109 -8.33 20.35 3.12
N HIS A 110 -9.06 21.43 2.88
CA HIS A 110 -9.67 21.78 1.58
C HIS A 110 -10.63 20.71 1.05
N ALA A 111 -11.33 20.03 1.97
CA ALA A 111 -12.31 19.01 1.61
C ALA A 111 -13.59 19.66 1.07
N SER A 112 -13.92 19.40 -0.18
CA SER A 112 -15.19 19.81 -0.77
C SER A 112 -16.38 19.12 -0.07
N PRO A 113 -17.61 19.62 -0.25
CA PRO A 113 -18.81 18.92 0.27
C PRO A 113 -18.90 17.47 -0.21
N LEU A 114 -18.52 17.21 -1.45
CA LEU A 114 -18.52 15.86 -2.04
C LEU A 114 -17.44 14.96 -1.40
N ASP A 115 -16.27 15.51 -1.07
CA ASP A 115 -15.23 14.75 -0.38
C ASP A 115 -15.69 14.30 1.01
N ARG A 116 -16.38 15.19 1.74
CA ARG A 116 -16.94 14.89 3.07
C ARG A 116 -17.98 13.76 2.99
N GLU A 117 -18.90 13.85 2.03
CA GLU A 117 -19.89 12.82 1.77
C GLU A 117 -19.24 11.47 1.43
N ARG A 118 -18.19 11.46 0.59
CA ARG A 118 -17.44 10.27 0.22
C ARG A 118 -16.71 9.65 1.43
N VAL A 119 -16.12 10.47 2.29
CA VAL A 119 -15.50 10.00 3.53
C VAL A 119 -16.50 9.28 4.41
N GLU A 120 -17.67 9.85 4.62
CA GLU A 120 -18.74 9.24 5.43
C GLU A 120 -19.26 7.95 4.80
N ARG A 121 -19.57 7.99 3.49
CA ARG A 121 -20.11 6.84 2.73
C ARG A 121 -19.13 5.67 2.71
N HIS A 122 -17.85 5.93 2.58
CA HIS A 122 -16.80 4.93 2.40
C HIS A 122 -15.89 4.75 3.62
N ALA A 123 -16.26 5.30 4.79
CA ALA A 123 -15.45 5.30 6.01
C ALA A 123 -14.85 3.93 6.33
N ARG A 124 -15.67 2.86 6.32
CA ARG A 124 -15.22 1.48 6.61
C ARG A 124 -14.21 0.96 5.60
N LEU A 125 -14.38 1.32 4.33
CA LEU A 125 -13.47 0.89 3.26
C LEU A 125 -12.12 1.59 3.41
N ILE A 126 -12.13 2.89 3.65
CA ILE A 126 -10.94 3.73 3.89
C ILE A 126 -10.18 3.22 5.12
N GLN A 127 -10.86 3.05 6.25
CA GLN A 127 -10.24 2.55 7.48
C GLN A 127 -9.58 1.19 7.29
N ARG A 128 -10.25 0.26 6.60
CA ARG A 128 -9.75 -1.10 6.46
C ARG A 128 -8.67 -1.24 5.40
N VAL A 129 -8.83 -0.62 4.24
CA VAL A 129 -7.89 -0.74 3.11
C VAL A 129 -6.72 0.22 3.25
N GLY A 130 -6.97 1.42 3.74
CA GLY A 130 -5.95 2.43 4.03
C GLY A 130 -5.22 2.22 5.36
N ARG A 131 -5.74 1.35 6.26
CA ARG A 131 -5.27 1.25 7.64
C ARG A 131 -5.31 2.60 8.34
N VAL A 132 -6.43 3.31 8.17
CA VAL A 132 -6.69 4.61 8.77
C VAL A 132 -7.40 4.40 10.11
N GLU A 133 -6.92 5.04 11.16
CA GLU A 133 -7.49 4.98 12.51
C GLU A 133 -8.69 5.91 12.63
N SER A 134 -8.47 7.17 12.25
CA SER A 134 -9.50 8.23 12.24
C SER A 134 -9.34 9.10 11.01
N VAL A 135 -10.44 9.75 10.60
CA VAL A 135 -10.44 10.80 9.59
C VAL A 135 -11.12 12.00 10.21
N GLU A 136 -10.40 13.10 10.30
CA GLU A 136 -10.90 14.35 10.88
C GLU A 136 -10.79 15.48 9.86
N LEU A 137 -11.76 16.38 9.88
CA LEU A 137 -11.78 17.56 9.01
C LEU A 137 -11.07 18.71 9.72
N LEU A 138 -10.07 19.28 9.07
CA LEU A 138 -9.41 20.49 9.52
C LEU A 138 -10.06 21.68 8.79
N ALA A 139 -10.31 22.76 9.50
CA ALA A 139 -10.82 23.97 8.86
C ALA A 139 -9.73 24.57 7.95
N ASP A 140 -10.14 25.17 6.82
CA ASP A 140 -9.21 25.74 5.84
C ASP A 140 -8.40 26.92 6.41
N SER A 141 -8.93 27.57 7.47
CA SER A 141 -8.27 28.62 8.21
C SER A 141 -7.25 28.15 9.23
N ASP A 142 -7.28 26.86 9.58
CA ASP A 142 -6.42 26.32 10.63
C ASP A 142 -5.05 25.98 10.08
N GLU A 143 -4.03 26.29 10.86
CA GLU A 143 -2.66 25.92 10.53
C GLU A 143 -2.50 24.40 10.76
N PRO A 144 -2.16 23.62 9.71
CA PRO A 144 -1.98 22.20 9.87
C PRO A 144 -0.78 21.91 10.77
N PRO A 145 -0.86 20.90 11.64
CA PRO A 145 0.31 20.45 12.38
C PRO A 145 1.41 19.96 11.41
N ALA A 146 2.63 19.80 11.94
CA ALA A 146 3.69 19.15 11.16
C ALA A 146 3.19 17.77 10.70
N ALA A 147 2.99 17.61 9.41
CA ALA A 147 2.35 16.45 8.81
C ALA A 147 2.96 16.10 7.45
N ALA A 148 3.04 14.82 7.16
CA ALA A 148 3.26 14.37 5.80
C ALA A 148 1.98 14.58 4.99
N THR A 149 2.13 15.07 3.76
CA THR A 149 1.00 15.50 2.93
C THR A 149 0.95 14.75 1.62
N ALA A 150 -0.24 14.26 1.26
CA ALA A 150 -0.56 13.82 -0.09
C ALA A 150 -1.74 14.64 -0.65
N LEU A 151 -1.79 14.77 -1.96
CA LEU A 151 -2.83 15.53 -2.65
C LEU A 151 -3.76 14.60 -3.43
N LEU A 152 -5.06 14.86 -3.34
CA LEU A 152 -6.09 14.21 -4.14
C LEU A 152 -6.96 15.31 -4.77
N GLY A 153 -6.56 15.80 -5.96
CA GLY A 153 -7.06 17.04 -6.49
C GLY A 153 -6.69 18.21 -5.58
N GLU A 154 -7.69 18.96 -5.11
CA GLU A 154 -7.50 20.05 -4.13
C GLU A 154 -7.50 19.57 -2.67
N LEU A 155 -8.05 18.37 -2.42
CA LEU A 155 -8.07 17.76 -1.10
C LEU A 155 -6.65 17.45 -0.62
N ARG A 156 -6.31 17.91 0.57
CA ARG A 156 -5.04 17.60 1.25
C ARG A 156 -5.27 16.49 2.28
N LEU A 157 -4.55 15.41 2.13
CA LEU A 157 -4.47 14.30 3.09
C LEU A 157 -3.24 14.55 3.96
N LEU A 158 -3.45 14.81 5.24
CA LEU A 158 -2.41 15.15 6.19
C LEU A 158 -2.29 14.03 7.22
N VAL A 159 -1.11 13.47 7.37
CA VAL A 159 -0.81 12.49 8.42
C VAL A 159 0.10 13.17 9.45
N PRO A 160 -0.41 13.51 10.66
CA PRO A 160 0.38 14.17 11.69
C PRO A 160 1.59 13.33 12.07
N MET A 161 2.77 13.94 12.12
CA MET A 161 4.01 13.23 12.44
C MET A 161 4.13 12.93 13.93
N LYS A 162 3.53 13.79 14.78
CA LYS A 162 3.60 13.66 16.24
C LYS A 162 2.89 12.40 16.73
N GLY A 163 3.62 11.54 17.43
CA GLY A 163 3.11 10.27 17.98
C GLY A 163 3.03 9.10 16.97
N ILE A 164 3.28 9.35 15.68
CA ILE A 164 3.31 8.29 14.65
C ILE A 164 4.70 7.69 14.54
N ILE A 165 5.73 8.51 14.57
CA ILE A 165 7.11 8.06 14.65
C ILE A 165 7.45 8.05 16.14
N ASP A 166 7.72 6.86 16.67
CA ASP A 166 8.45 6.74 17.92
C ASP A 166 9.90 7.14 17.58
N VAL A 167 10.20 8.42 17.76
CA VAL A 167 11.49 9.03 17.41
C VAL A 167 12.62 8.27 18.07
N ASP A 168 12.43 7.84 19.32
CA ASP A 168 13.45 7.12 20.07
C ASP A 168 13.66 5.70 19.53
N ALA A 169 12.58 4.98 19.26
CA ALA A 169 12.65 3.63 18.68
C ALA A 169 13.23 3.65 17.26
N GLU A 170 12.85 4.61 16.45
CA GLU A 170 13.35 4.75 15.08
C GLU A 170 14.82 5.19 15.06
N ARG A 171 15.20 6.11 15.94
CA ARG A 171 16.60 6.48 16.15
C ARG A 171 17.44 5.29 16.56
N ALA A 172 16.97 4.50 17.54
CA ALA A 172 17.67 3.28 17.96
C ALA A 172 17.81 2.25 16.83
N ARG A 173 16.80 2.13 15.94
CA ARG A 173 16.84 1.28 14.75
C ARG A 173 17.90 1.76 13.76
N LEU A 174 17.90 3.05 13.45
CA LEU A 174 18.87 3.67 12.52
C LEU A 174 20.29 3.59 13.06
N ASP A 175 20.49 3.87 14.35
CA ASP A 175 21.80 3.75 15.04
C ASP A 175 22.33 2.30 14.97
N LYS A 176 21.49 1.31 15.20
CA LYS A 176 21.86 -0.11 15.07
C LYS A 176 22.25 -0.48 13.63
N GLN A 177 21.51 0.03 12.64
CA GLN A 177 21.82 -0.18 11.23
C GLN A 177 23.13 0.49 10.86
N LYS A 178 23.35 1.72 11.30
CA LYS A 178 24.60 2.47 11.11
C LYS A 178 25.80 1.71 11.71
N GLN A 179 25.69 1.22 12.94
CA GLN A 179 26.73 0.41 13.57
C GLN A 179 27.08 -0.83 12.77
N LYS A 180 26.08 -1.54 12.24
CA LYS A 180 26.30 -2.71 11.40
C LYS A 180 27.05 -2.37 10.11
N VAL A 181 26.61 -1.34 9.39
CA VAL A 181 27.23 -0.90 8.12
C VAL A 181 28.66 -0.36 8.38
N ALA A 182 28.86 0.39 9.46
CA ALA A 182 30.19 0.86 9.87
C ALA A 182 31.14 -0.31 10.21
N GLY A 183 30.64 -1.35 10.86
CA GLY A 183 31.41 -2.57 11.12
C GLY A 183 31.80 -3.33 9.85
N ASP A 184 30.92 -3.38 8.87
CA ASP A 184 31.20 -4.03 7.56
C ASP A 184 32.15 -3.17 6.72
N LEU A 185 32.02 -1.84 6.75
CA LEU A 185 32.99 -0.91 6.14
C LEU A 185 34.38 -1.09 6.76
N ALA A 186 34.49 -1.13 8.09
CA ALA A 186 35.77 -1.30 8.78
C ALA A 186 36.46 -2.62 8.35
N LYS A 187 35.73 -3.71 8.20
CA LYS A 187 36.25 -5.00 7.71
C LYS A 187 36.76 -4.88 6.26
N THR A 188 36.01 -4.19 5.39
CA THR A 188 36.39 -3.98 4.00
C THR A 188 37.64 -3.11 3.91
N VAL A 189 37.70 -1.99 4.65
CA VAL A 189 38.87 -1.13 4.74
C VAL A 189 40.11 -1.90 5.27
N ALA A 190 39.94 -2.70 6.32
CA ALA A 190 41.04 -3.53 6.85
C ALA A 190 41.57 -4.55 5.86
N LYS A 191 40.70 -5.14 5.02
CA LYS A 191 41.11 -6.03 3.94
C LYS A 191 41.90 -5.28 2.86
N LEU A 192 41.44 -4.10 2.47
CA LEU A 192 42.09 -3.27 1.45
C LEU A 192 43.41 -2.65 1.95
N ALA A 193 43.56 -2.48 3.26
CA ALA A 193 44.81 -2.04 3.88
C ALA A 193 45.88 -3.15 4.01
N ASN A 194 45.45 -4.43 3.83
CA ASN A 194 46.37 -5.55 3.88
C ASN A 194 47.11 -5.71 2.54
N GLU A 195 48.39 -5.32 2.48
CA GLU A 195 49.23 -5.41 1.27
C GLU A 195 49.28 -6.84 0.70
N ASN A 196 49.30 -7.87 1.54
CA ASN A 196 49.28 -9.25 1.07
C ASN A 196 47.98 -9.61 0.37
N PHE A 197 46.87 -9.10 0.82
CA PHE A 197 45.60 -9.30 0.15
C PHE A 197 45.58 -8.59 -1.20
N VAL A 198 45.92 -7.32 -1.23
CA VAL A 198 45.87 -6.49 -2.43
C VAL A 198 46.83 -6.96 -3.52
N ASN A 199 48.00 -7.50 -3.15
CA ASN A 199 49.03 -7.96 -4.10
C ASN A 199 48.77 -9.39 -4.60
N ASN A 200 48.08 -10.24 -3.84
CA ASN A 200 47.92 -11.67 -4.19
C ASN A 200 46.48 -12.04 -4.58
N ALA A 201 45.48 -11.21 -4.31
CA ALA A 201 44.09 -11.47 -4.72
C ALA A 201 43.88 -11.12 -6.20
N PRO A 202 42.95 -11.83 -6.89
CA PRO A 202 42.57 -11.48 -8.26
C PRO A 202 42.10 -10.02 -8.34
N ALA A 203 42.50 -9.29 -9.39
CA ALA A 203 42.16 -7.89 -9.56
C ALA A 203 40.65 -7.61 -9.47
N ALA A 204 39.82 -8.51 -9.97
CA ALA A 204 38.35 -8.41 -9.86
C ALA A 204 37.86 -8.38 -8.41
N VAL A 205 38.48 -9.17 -7.51
CA VAL A 205 38.10 -9.21 -6.08
C VAL A 205 38.51 -7.91 -5.37
N VAL A 206 39.69 -7.38 -5.68
CA VAL A 206 40.12 -6.09 -5.12
C VAL A 206 39.21 -4.95 -5.60
N THR A 207 38.82 -4.95 -6.87
CA THR A 207 37.87 -3.99 -7.42
C THR A 207 36.53 -4.07 -6.73
N GLN A 208 36.01 -5.27 -6.53
CA GLN A 208 34.72 -5.50 -5.84
C GLN A 208 34.76 -5.01 -4.37
N GLU A 209 35.86 -5.21 -3.66
CA GLU A 209 35.98 -4.71 -2.27
C GLU A 209 36.07 -3.17 -2.25
N ARG A 210 36.69 -2.51 -3.25
CA ARG A 210 36.66 -1.04 -3.38
C ARG A 210 35.28 -0.49 -3.70
N GLU A 211 34.53 -1.18 -4.56
CA GLU A 211 33.14 -0.81 -4.85
C GLU A 211 32.26 -0.93 -3.59
N ARG A 212 32.45 -1.98 -2.79
CA ARG A 212 31.76 -2.17 -1.50
C ARG A 212 32.12 -1.08 -0.50
N GLU A 213 33.38 -0.68 -0.41
CA GLU A 213 33.81 0.44 0.44
C GLU A 213 33.07 1.72 0.08
N ALA A 214 33.02 2.06 -1.21
CA ALA A 214 32.30 3.23 -1.69
C ALA A 214 30.79 3.15 -1.45
N GLU A 215 30.18 1.96 -1.60
CA GLU A 215 28.78 1.73 -1.35
C GLU A 215 28.43 1.89 0.14
N PHE A 216 29.20 1.25 1.03
CA PHE A 216 29.02 1.42 2.47
C PHE A 216 29.18 2.85 2.94
N GLY A 217 30.14 3.60 2.35
CA GLY A 217 30.28 5.03 2.62
C GLY A 217 29.05 5.85 2.25
N LYS A 218 28.43 5.56 1.08
CA LYS A 218 27.18 6.20 0.66
C LYS A 218 26.02 5.87 1.60
N VAL A 219 25.89 4.59 1.98
CA VAL A 219 24.82 4.14 2.87
C VAL A 219 24.96 4.79 4.26
N LEU A 220 26.18 4.94 4.78
CA LEU A 220 26.42 5.63 6.05
C LEU A 220 26.01 7.10 5.97
N ALA A 221 26.37 7.81 4.91
CA ALA A 221 25.96 9.19 4.72
C ALA A 221 24.44 9.36 4.65
N GLN A 222 23.74 8.44 3.98
CA GLN A 222 22.26 8.43 3.93
C GLN A 222 21.64 8.18 5.31
N LEU A 223 22.20 7.25 6.10
CA LEU A 223 21.73 6.99 7.46
C LEU A 223 21.94 8.17 8.39
N ASP A 224 23.05 8.89 8.25
CA ASP A 224 23.33 10.11 9.01
C ASP A 224 22.33 11.22 8.67
N GLU A 225 22.03 11.44 7.39
CA GLU A 225 21.01 12.39 6.96
C GLU A 225 19.62 12.04 7.50
N GLN A 226 19.27 10.74 7.54
CA GLN A 226 18.01 10.30 8.11
C GLN A 226 17.93 10.54 9.62
N ILE A 227 19.02 10.30 10.36
CA ILE A 227 19.09 10.56 11.80
C ILE A 227 18.99 12.06 12.10
N GLU A 228 19.63 12.92 11.30
CA GLU A 228 19.50 14.37 11.42
C GLU A 228 18.07 14.85 11.19
N LYS A 229 17.42 14.41 10.10
CA LYS A 229 16.03 14.72 9.83
C LYS A 229 15.08 14.25 10.93
N LEU A 230 15.38 13.10 11.54
CA LEU A 230 14.59 12.57 12.64
C LEU A 230 14.74 13.44 13.92
N ALA A 231 15.91 14.01 14.15
CA ALA A 231 16.16 14.90 15.27
C ALA A 231 15.41 16.25 15.15
N GLU A 232 15.13 16.71 13.91
CA GLU A 232 14.33 17.91 13.66
C GLU A 232 12.81 17.70 13.98
N LEU A 233 12.37 16.43 14.07
CA LEU A 233 10.98 16.06 14.35
C LEU A 233 10.72 15.82 15.86
N SER A 234 11.72 15.86 16.71
CA SER A 234 11.62 15.68 18.16
C SER A 234 11.45 17.01 18.88
#